data_26b69888bd6d1d0f01fb431d001f94ed
#
_entry.id   26b69888bd6d1d0f01fb431d001f94ed
#
_cell.length_a   1.000
_cell.length_b   1.000
_cell.length_c   1.000
_cell.angle_alpha   90.00
_cell.angle_beta   90.00
_cell.angle_gamma   90.00
#
_symmetry.space_group_name_H-M   'P 1'
#
loop_
_entity.id
_entity.type
_entity.pdbx_description
1 polymer ?
#
loop_
_entity_poly.entity_id
_entity_poly.type
_entity_poly.pdbx_seq_one_letter_code
_entity_poly.pdbx_strand_id
1 'polypeptide(L)'
;MKLGRSEVQSWLDAVAPGTGLVRLAQLSGLPRLRLTQQIGRGSVAPSTITAIARGLDLDPLDELTRFQEFESITTSAPAPNEIAAFIPTAGLLQGTVHRLNSETVNETELGEESYNHLALHWFARADDGNLRAHIQQQLGVAQPTLWKMLRSRLREDVALEIAQYASFPLASALVVSGVLTGAEAGWDPECRARWLNTVPLGQLLAESEKRLREVGKQVRSLETFENHLG
;
A
#
# COMPACT_ATOMS: atom_id res chain seq x y z
N MET A 1 -2.65 -14.57 0.81
CA MET A 1 -1.56 -15.24 0.04
C MET A 1 -0.45 -15.61 1.02
N LYS A 2 0.20 -16.78 0.84
CA LYS A 2 1.22 -17.28 1.78
C LYS A 2 2.17 -18.18 1.01
N LEU A 3 3.46 -17.90 1.14
CA LEU A 3 4.51 -18.62 0.45
C LEU A 3 4.77 -19.99 1.09
N GLY A 4 5.04 -21.00 0.26
CA GLY A 4 5.26 -22.38 0.67
C GLY A 4 6.56 -22.58 1.44
N ARG A 5 6.58 -23.55 2.39
CA ARG A 5 7.74 -23.81 3.23
C ARG A 5 8.99 -24.19 2.43
N SER A 6 8.82 -25.05 1.42
CA SER A 6 9.96 -25.54 0.61
C SER A 6 10.61 -24.43 -0.20
N GLU A 7 9.80 -23.56 -0.81
CA GLU A 7 10.28 -22.40 -1.57
C GLU A 7 11.03 -21.41 -0.68
N VAL A 8 10.44 -21.07 0.49
CA VAL A 8 11.07 -20.16 1.45
C VAL A 8 12.37 -20.74 2.01
N GLN A 9 12.40 -22.06 2.28
CA GLN A 9 13.63 -22.70 2.75
C GLN A 9 14.72 -22.66 1.67
N SER A 10 14.39 -23.02 0.43
CA SER A 10 15.33 -22.96 -0.70
C SER A 10 15.84 -21.54 -0.94
N TRP A 11 14.95 -20.56 -0.82
CA TRP A 11 15.32 -19.15 -0.90
C TRP A 11 16.27 -18.73 0.23
N LEU A 12 15.97 -19.07 1.49
CA LEU A 12 16.85 -18.76 2.64
C LEU A 12 18.23 -19.41 2.51
N ASP A 13 18.29 -20.65 2.03
CA ASP A 13 19.55 -21.36 1.82
C ASP A 13 20.41 -20.70 0.72
N ALA A 14 19.77 -20.03 -0.24
CA ALA A 14 20.43 -19.28 -1.29
C ALA A 14 20.93 -17.90 -0.84
N VAL A 15 20.08 -17.11 -0.11
CA VAL A 15 20.39 -15.71 0.22
C VAL A 15 21.11 -15.54 1.57
N ALA A 16 20.97 -16.51 2.48
CA ALA A 16 21.53 -16.45 3.84
C ALA A 16 22.04 -17.84 4.31
N PRO A 17 22.95 -18.50 3.56
CA PRO A 17 23.38 -19.85 3.86
C PRO A 17 23.98 -19.95 5.28
N GLY A 18 23.50 -20.93 6.04
CA GLY A 18 23.96 -21.16 7.43
C GLY A 18 23.51 -20.13 8.45
N THR A 19 22.72 -19.14 8.07
CA THR A 19 22.24 -18.10 8.99
C THR A 19 21.07 -18.60 9.81
N GLY A 20 21.23 -18.68 11.12
CA GLY A 20 20.17 -19.12 12.04
C GLY A 20 19.05 -18.09 12.20
N LEU A 21 17.83 -18.56 12.57
CA LEU A 21 16.64 -17.71 12.75
C LEU A 21 16.83 -16.54 13.73
N VAL A 22 17.70 -16.69 14.74
CA VAL A 22 18.00 -15.60 15.69
C VAL A 22 18.67 -14.44 14.96
N ARG A 23 19.65 -14.74 14.11
CA ARG A 23 20.38 -13.73 13.36
C ARG A 23 19.50 -13.10 12.28
N LEU A 24 18.69 -13.89 11.58
CA LEU A 24 17.69 -13.37 10.62
C LEU A 24 16.68 -12.42 11.28
N ALA A 25 16.21 -12.76 12.48
CA ALA A 25 15.31 -11.91 13.25
C ALA A 25 15.95 -10.56 13.60
N GLN A 26 17.24 -10.58 14.00
CA GLN A 26 18.01 -9.36 14.29
C GLN A 26 18.19 -8.48 13.05
N LEU A 27 18.58 -9.08 11.93
CA LEU A 27 18.84 -8.37 10.68
C LEU A 27 17.55 -7.77 10.10
N SER A 28 16.46 -8.53 10.12
CA SER A 28 15.17 -8.11 9.54
C SER A 28 14.33 -7.22 10.46
N GLY A 29 14.73 -7.02 11.72
CA GLY A 29 13.91 -6.30 12.71
C GLY A 29 12.61 -7.03 13.10
N LEU A 30 12.43 -8.30 12.69
CA LEU A 30 11.23 -9.06 12.98
C LEU A 30 11.32 -9.78 14.32
N PRO A 31 10.22 -9.89 15.10
CA PRO A 31 10.19 -10.72 16.29
C PRO A 31 10.53 -12.17 15.95
N ARG A 32 11.52 -12.75 16.67
CA ARG A 32 11.95 -14.15 16.48
C ARG A 32 10.76 -15.13 16.50
N LEU A 33 9.83 -14.93 17.43
CA LEU A 33 8.66 -15.78 17.56
C LEU A 33 7.81 -15.77 16.27
N ARG A 34 7.64 -14.61 15.65
CA ARG A 34 6.91 -14.47 14.38
C ARG A 34 7.57 -15.27 13.26
N LEU A 35 8.89 -15.14 13.10
CA LEU A 35 9.67 -15.92 12.12
C LEU A 35 9.54 -17.42 12.36
N THR A 36 9.79 -17.88 13.59
CA THR A 36 9.69 -19.29 13.96
C THR A 36 8.29 -19.85 13.68
N GLN A 37 7.24 -19.10 14.02
CA GLN A 37 5.85 -19.51 13.75
C GLN A 37 5.53 -19.59 12.27
N GLN A 38 5.94 -18.61 11.46
CA GLN A 38 5.66 -18.60 10.02
C GLN A 38 6.39 -19.74 9.31
N ILE A 39 7.68 -19.90 9.56
CA ILE A 39 8.49 -20.99 8.96
C ILE A 39 8.01 -22.35 9.47
N GLY A 40 7.74 -22.49 10.76
CA GLY A 40 7.23 -23.73 11.34
C GLY A 40 5.86 -24.17 10.80
N ARG A 41 4.98 -23.21 10.51
CA ARG A 41 3.66 -23.46 9.89
C ARG A 41 3.75 -23.70 8.38
N GLY A 42 4.91 -23.49 7.77
CA GLY A 42 5.10 -23.58 6.33
C GLY A 42 4.33 -22.54 5.53
N SER A 43 4.17 -21.35 6.10
CA SER A 43 3.33 -20.29 5.54
C SER A 43 3.89 -18.93 5.92
N VAL A 44 4.69 -18.36 5.02
CA VAL A 44 5.42 -17.10 5.24
C VAL A 44 4.71 -15.95 4.50
N ALA A 45 4.55 -14.83 5.19
CA ALA A 45 3.95 -13.65 4.58
C ALA A 45 4.97 -12.93 3.66
N PRO A 46 4.53 -12.34 2.54
CA PRO A 46 5.38 -11.54 1.66
C PRO A 46 6.15 -10.44 2.41
N SER A 47 5.50 -9.77 3.36
CA SER A 47 6.14 -8.76 4.21
C SER A 47 7.28 -9.31 5.09
N THR A 48 7.37 -10.61 5.31
CA THR A 48 8.47 -11.25 6.01
C THR A 48 9.67 -11.45 5.09
N ILE A 49 9.42 -11.83 3.82
CA ILE A 49 10.46 -11.94 2.79
C ILE A 49 11.13 -10.57 2.57
N THR A 50 10.31 -9.52 2.33
CA THR A 50 10.84 -8.16 2.11
C THR A 50 11.59 -7.61 3.31
N ALA A 51 11.16 -7.91 4.55
CA ALA A 51 11.88 -7.51 5.75
C ALA A 51 13.23 -8.23 5.88
N ILE A 52 13.31 -9.52 5.52
CA ILE A 52 14.58 -10.26 5.51
C ILE A 52 15.48 -9.72 4.39
N ALA A 53 14.96 -9.48 3.20
CA ALA A 53 15.71 -8.92 2.08
C ALA A 53 16.35 -7.58 2.47
N ARG A 54 15.59 -6.66 3.06
CA ARG A 54 16.12 -5.37 3.58
C ARG A 54 17.22 -5.58 4.62
N GLY A 55 17.04 -6.53 5.54
CA GLY A 55 18.03 -6.84 6.57
C GLY A 55 19.33 -7.47 6.03
N LEU A 56 19.29 -7.98 4.80
CA LEU A 56 20.42 -8.55 4.07
C LEU A 56 20.96 -7.62 2.98
N ASP A 57 20.48 -6.37 2.90
CA ASP A 57 20.83 -5.39 1.86
C ASP A 57 20.54 -5.89 0.43
N LEU A 58 19.49 -6.71 0.27
CA LEU A 58 18.97 -7.19 -1.02
C LEU A 58 17.78 -6.37 -1.46
N ASP A 59 17.53 -6.33 -2.78
CA ASP A 59 16.34 -5.67 -3.31
C ASP A 59 15.07 -6.46 -2.94
N PRO A 60 14.11 -5.87 -2.19
CA PRO A 60 12.94 -6.57 -1.71
C PRO A 60 11.99 -7.04 -2.82
N LEU A 61 11.89 -6.29 -3.93
CA LEU A 61 11.05 -6.67 -5.06
C LEU A 61 11.69 -7.82 -5.84
N ASP A 62 12.98 -7.74 -6.14
CA ASP A 62 13.71 -8.81 -6.82
C ASP A 62 13.64 -10.11 -6.02
N GLU A 63 13.75 -10.03 -4.69
CA GLU A 63 13.63 -11.23 -3.85
C GLU A 63 12.21 -11.79 -3.79
N LEU A 64 11.17 -10.94 -3.86
CA LEU A 64 9.79 -11.40 -3.97
C LEU A 64 9.51 -12.09 -5.32
N THR A 65 10.04 -11.57 -6.42
CA THR A 65 9.78 -12.13 -7.77
C THR A 65 10.40 -13.51 -7.98
N ARG A 66 11.23 -13.99 -7.07
CA ARG A 66 11.72 -15.39 -7.07
C ARG A 66 10.65 -16.41 -6.69
N PHE A 67 9.53 -15.95 -6.13
CA PHE A 67 8.39 -16.79 -5.81
C PHE A 67 7.35 -16.73 -6.93
N GLN A 68 6.84 -17.89 -7.32
CA GLN A 68 5.94 -18.04 -8.46
C GLN A 68 4.74 -17.08 -8.41
N GLU A 69 4.19 -16.84 -7.22
CA GLU A 69 3.04 -15.95 -7.02
C GLU A 69 3.33 -14.48 -7.35
N PHE A 70 4.61 -14.09 -7.40
CA PHE A 70 5.05 -12.71 -7.62
C PHE A 70 5.93 -12.54 -8.87
N GLU A 71 6.22 -13.61 -9.62
CA GLU A 71 7.15 -13.58 -10.77
C GLU A 71 6.78 -12.57 -11.86
N SER A 72 5.47 -12.25 -11.97
CA SER A 72 4.96 -11.28 -12.95
C SER A 72 5.03 -9.83 -12.48
N ILE A 73 5.43 -9.58 -11.22
CA ILE A 73 5.49 -8.22 -10.68
C ILE A 73 6.83 -7.59 -11.07
N THR A 74 6.74 -6.45 -11.72
CA THR A 74 7.91 -5.64 -12.11
C THR A 74 7.84 -4.27 -11.45
N THR A 75 9.00 -3.61 -11.35
CA THR A 75 9.05 -2.19 -11.02
C THR A 75 8.15 -1.41 -11.97
N SER A 76 7.25 -0.62 -11.43
CA SER A 76 6.33 0.18 -12.24
C SER A 76 5.87 1.42 -11.48
N ALA A 77 5.84 2.55 -12.18
CA ALA A 77 5.22 3.75 -11.65
C ALA A 77 3.72 3.50 -11.37
N PRO A 78 3.12 4.17 -10.37
CA PRO A 78 1.69 4.13 -10.17
C PRO A 78 0.97 4.68 -11.41
N ALA A 79 -0.20 4.13 -11.73
CA ALA A 79 -0.99 4.67 -12.82
C ALA A 79 -1.40 6.14 -12.51
N PRO A 80 -1.53 7.01 -13.53
CA PRO A 80 -1.85 8.42 -13.31
C PRO A 80 -3.10 8.66 -12.45
N ASN A 81 -4.09 7.79 -12.53
CA ASN A 81 -5.31 7.85 -11.74
C ASN A 81 -5.11 7.36 -10.28
N GLU A 82 -4.05 6.60 -9.99
CA GLU A 82 -3.69 6.17 -8.64
C GLU A 82 -2.96 7.27 -7.87
N ILE A 83 -2.13 8.10 -8.55
CA ILE A 83 -1.25 9.07 -7.90
C ILE A 83 -2.04 9.99 -6.95
N ALA A 84 -3.20 10.48 -7.38
CA ALA A 84 -4.06 11.30 -6.53
C ALA A 84 -4.48 10.59 -5.23
N ALA A 85 -4.60 9.26 -5.23
CA ALA A 85 -4.92 8.50 -4.02
C ALA A 85 -3.76 8.48 -3.02
N PHE A 86 -2.53 8.64 -3.49
CA PHE A 86 -1.32 8.64 -2.69
C PHE A 86 -0.95 10.02 -2.13
N ILE A 87 -1.77 11.03 -2.41
CA ILE A 87 -1.62 12.36 -1.84
C ILE A 87 -2.60 12.50 -0.66
N PRO A 88 -2.12 12.82 0.55
CA PRO A 88 -2.98 13.10 1.69
C PRO A 88 -3.94 14.23 1.39
N THR A 89 -5.09 14.23 2.06
CA THR A 89 -6.07 15.30 1.87
C THR A 89 -5.48 16.67 2.15
N ALA A 90 -4.66 16.81 3.22
CA ALA A 90 -3.99 18.06 3.53
C ALA A 90 -3.02 18.50 2.41
N GLY A 91 -2.16 17.60 1.93
CA GLY A 91 -1.23 17.88 0.83
C GLY A 91 -1.96 18.22 -0.48
N LEU A 92 -3.09 17.55 -0.77
CA LEU A 92 -3.91 17.87 -1.94
C LEU A 92 -4.49 19.28 -1.86
N LEU A 93 -5.01 19.68 -0.69
CA LEU A 93 -5.55 21.02 -0.47
C LEU A 93 -4.45 22.08 -0.54
N GLN A 94 -3.31 21.84 0.11
CA GLN A 94 -2.16 22.73 0.03
C GLN A 94 -1.68 22.88 -1.42
N GLY A 95 -1.51 21.78 -2.16
CA GLY A 95 -1.15 21.83 -3.57
C GLY A 95 -2.16 22.59 -4.43
N THR A 96 -3.46 22.50 -4.10
CA THR A 96 -4.49 23.29 -4.77
C THR A 96 -4.29 24.79 -4.50
N VAL A 97 -4.00 25.20 -3.27
CA VAL A 97 -3.72 26.61 -2.93
C VAL A 97 -2.49 27.11 -3.68
N HIS A 98 -1.37 26.34 -3.67
CA HIS A 98 -0.16 26.72 -4.42
C HIS A 98 -0.47 26.95 -5.91
N ARG A 99 -1.21 26.03 -6.53
CA ARG A 99 -1.59 26.14 -7.95
C ARG A 99 -2.48 27.34 -8.25
N LEU A 100 -3.38 27.71 -7.33
CA LEU A 100 -4.21 28.92 -7.47
C LEU A 100 -3.37 30.19 -7.37
N ASN A 101 -2.28 30.16 -6.60
CA ASN A 101 -1.31 31.26 -6.47
C ASN A 101 -0.23 31.27 -7.55
N SER A 102 -0.29 30.32 -8.52
CA SER A 102 0.76 30.14 -9.53
C SER A 102 2.12 29.72 -8.94
N GLU A 103 2.11 29.04 -7.80
CA GLU A 103 3.27 28.53 -7.10
C GLU A 103 3.49 27.04 -7.46
N THR A 104 4.73 26.56 -7.32
CA THR A 104 5.09 25.15 -7.53
C THR A 104 5.05 24.39 -6.21
N VAL A 105 4.50 23.19 -6.23
CA VAL A 105 4.48 22.27 -5.08
C VAL A 105 5.76 21.45 -5.09
N ASN A 106 6.42 21.31 -3.93
CA ASN A 106 7.58 20.45 -3.73
C ASN A 106 7.18 19.17 -2.98
N GLU A 107 7.82 18.06 -3.30
CA GLU A 107 7.53 16.77 -2.68
C GLU A 107 7.76 16.79 -1.15
N THR A 108 8.77 17.51 -0.67
CA THR A 108 9.09 17.65 0.75
C THR A 108 7.97 18.30 1.56
N GLU A 109 7.12 19.12 0.93
CA GLU A 109 5.96 19.77 1.57
C GLU A 109 4.79 18.79 1.76
N LEU A 110 4.77 17.69 1.01
CA LEU A 110 3.72 16.67 1.09
C LEU A 110 3.92 15.67 2.24
N GLY A 111 5.08 15.75 2.92
CA GLY A 111 5.43 14.89 4.03
C GLY A 111 5.87 13.48 3.63
N GLU A 112 6.63 12.82 4.51
CA GLU A 112 6.91 11.39 4.40
C GLU A 112 5.67 10.62 4.82
N GLU A 113 5.15 9.79 3.92
CA GLU A 113 3.94 9.06 4.21
C GLU A 113 4.08 7.55 4.05
N SER A 114 3.48 6.88 5.02
CA SER A 114 3.15 5.49 4.88
C SER A 114 1.90 5.35 4.00
N TYR A 115 2.08 4.92 2.76
CA TYR A 115 0.98 4.71 1.81
C TYR A 115 -0.13 3.77 2.31
N ASN A 116 0.14 3.00 3.37
CA ASN A 116 -0.83 2.14 4.04
C ASN A 116 -2.05 2.90 4.56
N HIS A 117 -1.88 4.16 4.98
CA HIS A 117 -2.98 5.00 5.47
C HIS A 117 -3.87 5.52 4.34
N LEU A 118 -3.41 5.39 3.09
CA LEU A 118 -4.12 5.86 1.91
C LEU A 118 -4.90 4.74 1.20
N ALA A 119 -4.92 3.53 1.75
CA ALA A 119 -5.60 2.37 1.17
C ALA A 119 -7.09 2.64 0.87
N LEU A 120 -7.77 3.42 1.71
CA LEU A 120 -9.16 3.80 1.48
C LEU A 120 -9.33 4.67 0.23
N HIS A 121 -8.45 5.63 0.03
CA HIS A 121 -8.48 6.50 -1.15
C HIS A 121 -8.11 5.74 -2.42
N TRP A 122 -7.14 4.84 -2.32
CA TRP A 122 -6.74 3.97 -3.42
C TRP A 122 -7.86 3.00 -3.81
N PHE A 123 -8.52 2.37 -2.83
CA PHE A 123 -9.71 1.54 -3.06
C PHE A 123 -10.83 2.33 -3.77
N ALA A 124 -11.08 3.58 -3.36
CA ALA A 124 -12.09 4.41 -3.97
C ALA A 124 -11.79 4.80 -5.44
N ARG A 125 -10.55 4.62 -5.91
CA ARG A 125 -10.17 4.75 -7.33
C ARG A 125 -10.47 3.50 -8.13
N ALA A 126 -10.36 2.34 -7.49
CA ALA A 126 -10.62 1.05 -8.10
C ALA A 126 -12.12 0.69 -8.14
N ASP A 127 -12.91 1.24 -7.19
CA ASP A 127 -14.31 0.84 -6.97
C ASP A 127 -15.24 1.47 -8.02
N ASP A 128 -15.67 0.65 -8.96
CA ASP A 128 -16.70 0.96 -9.96
C ASP A 128 -18.13 0.65 -9.48
N GLY A 129 -18.29 0.30 -8.20
CA GLY A 129 -19.54 -0.15 -7.58
C GLY A 129 -19.68 -1.67 -7.46
N ASN A 130 -18.92 -2.47 -8.22
CA ASN A 130 -18.95 -3.93 -8.20
C ASN A 130 -17.76 -4.57 -7.47
N LEU A 131 -16.67 -3.82 -7.29
CA LEU A 131 -15.43 -4.31 -6.68
C LEU A 131 -15.65 -5.01 -5.33
N ARG A 132 -16.55 -4.50 -4.49
CA ARG A 132 -16.85 -5.09 -3.17
C ARG A 132 -17.46 -6.47 -3.28
N ALA A 133 -18.41 -6.65 -4.20
CA ALA A 133 -19.03 -7.94 -4.47
C ALA A 133 -17.98 -8.91 -5.05
N HIS A 134 -17.13 -8.43 -5.92
CA HIS A 134 -16.02 -9.20 -6.50
C HIS A 134 -15.07 -9.70 -5.40
N ILE A 135 -14.57 -8.83 -4.51
CA ILE A 135 -13.67 -9.22 -3.39
C ILE A 135 -14.34 -10.24 -2.47
N GLN A 136 -15.63 -10.06 -2.17
CA GLN A 136 -16.38 -11.03 -1.36
C GLN A 136 -16.46 -12.39 -2.06
N GLN A 137 -16.71 -12.42 -3.35
CA GLN A 137 -16.82 -13.65 -4.13
C GLN A 137 -15.47 -14.36 -4.25
N GLN A 138 -14.37 -13.64 -4.57
CA GLN A 138 -13.06 -14.22 -4.82
C GLN A 138 -12.34 -14.62 -3.52
N LEU A 139 -12.41 -13.80 -2.49
CA LEU A 139 -11.61 -13.97 -1.27
C LEU A 139 -12.44 -14.29 -0.02
N GLY A 140 -13.76 -14.33 -0.11
CA GLY A 140 -14.64 -14.55 1.02
C GLY A 140 -14.60 -13.42 2.07
N VAL A 141 -14.09 -12.24 1.70
CA VAL A 141 -13.93 -11.10 2.62
C VAL A 141 -15.24 -10.34 2.71
N ALA A 142 -15.90 -10.42 3.87
CA ALA A 142 -17.13 -9.70 4.13
C ALA A 142 -16.90 -8.18 4.16
N GLN A 143 -17.89 -7.40 3.70
CA GLN A 143 -17.80 -5.95 3.59
C GLN A 143 -17.35 -5.24 4.88
N PRO A 144 -17.82 -5.56 6.10
CA PRO A 144 -17.33 -4.92 7.33
C PRO A 144 -15.85 -5.18 7.57
N THR A 145 -15.36 -6.39 7.23
CA THR A 145 -13.95 -6.77 7.35
C THR A 145 -13.08 -6.00 6.36
N LEU A 146 -13.55 -5.84 5.12
CA LEU A 146 -12.87 -5.03 4.11
C LEU A 146 -12.73 -3.58 4.58
N TRP A 147 -13.81 -2.96 5.09
CA TRP A 147 -13.75 -1.60 5.62
C TRP A 147 -12.78 -1.44 6.79
N LYS A 148 -12.71 -2.44 7.67
CA LYS A 148 -11.73 -2.46 8.76
C LYS A 148 -10.30 -2.51 8.22
N MET A 149 -10.02 -3.34 7.22
CA MET A 149 -8.70 -3.45 6.58
C MET A 149 -8.29 -2.14 5.91
N LEU A 150 -9.19 -1.51 5.13
CA LEU A 150 -8.93 -0.25 4.44
C LEU A 150 -8.61 0.93 5.38
N ARG A 151 -9.09 0.87 6.63
CA ARG A 151 -8.84 1.90 7.65
C ARG A 151 -7.66 1.59 8.57
N SER A 152 -7.13 0.38 8.55
CA SER A 152 -6.02 -0.04 9.42
C SER A 152 -4.84 -0.52 8.59
N ARG A 153 -4.90 -1.76 8.14
CA ARG A 153 -3.89 -2.38 7.30
C ARG A 153 -4.56 -3.28 6.27
N LEU A 154 -4.40 -2.93 5.01
CA LEU A 154 -4.88 -3.74 3.90
C LEU A 154 -4.00 -5.00 3.79
N ARG A 155 -4.63 -6.17 3.68
CA ARG A 155 -3.93 -7.41 3.44
C ARG A 155 -3.42 -7.45 2.00
N GLU A 156 -2.24 -8.02 1.80
CA GLU A 156 -1.58 -8.13 0.50
C GLU A 156 -2.40 -8.87 -0.54
N ASP A 157 -3.10 -9.96 -0.15
CA ASP A 157 -3.96 -10.71 -1.07
C ASP A 157 -5.17 -9.90 -1.53
N VAL A 158 -5.75 -9.10 -0.64
CA VAL A 158 -6.86 -8.21 -0.97
C VAL A 158 -6.38 -7.05 -1.85
N ALA A 159 -5.20 -6.49 -1.56
CA ALA A 159 -4.62 -5.42 -2.36
C ALA A 159 -4.31 -5.88 -3.80
N LEU A 160 -3.73 -7.07 -3.96
CA LEU A 160 -3.44 -7.64 -5.27
C LEU A 160 -4.72 -7.91 -6.08
N GLU A 161 -5.77 -8.43 -5.43
CA GLU A 161 -7.07 -8.64 -6.08
C GLU A 161 -7.70 -7.32 -6.55
N ILE A 162 -7.61 -6.26 -5.73
CA ILE A 162 -8.06 -4.92 -6.11
C ILE A 162 -7.28 -4.40 -7.32
N ALA A 163 -5.95 -4.55 -7.33
CA ALA A 163 -5.11 -4.09 -8.43
C ALA A 163 -5.44 -4.84 -9.73
N GLN A 164 -5.59 -6.16 -9.66
CA GLN A 164 -5.96 -6.98 -10.81
C GLN A 164 -7.33 -6.57 -11.38
N TYR A 165 -8.32 -6.41 -10.52
CA TYR A 165 -9.67 -5.97 -10.94
C TYR A 165 -9.65 -4.62 -11.63
N ALA A 166 -8.92 -3.64 -11.06
CA ALA A 166 -8.86 -2.28 -11.57
C ALA A 166 -7.82 -2.08 -12.68
N SER A 167 -7.07 -3.13 -13.06
CA SER A 167 -5.93 -3.04 -13.98
C SER A 167 -4.87 -2.05 -13.52
N PHE A 168 -4.64 -1.97 -12.20
CA PHE A 168 -3.55 -1.20 -11.61
C PHE A 168 -2.26 -2.01 -11.59
N PRO A 169 -1.08 -1.37 -11.56
CA PRO A 169 0.18 -2.05 -11.36
C PRO A 169 0.17 -2.89 -10.07
N LEU A 170 0.58 -4.16 -10.13
CA LEU A 170 0.61 -5.02 -8.95
C LEU A 170 1.60 -4.53 -7.88
N ALA A 171 2.68 -3.84 -8.30
CA ALA A 171 3.60 -3.18 -7.39
C ALA A 171 2.89 -2.14 -6.50
N SER A 172 1.89 -1.39 -7.03
CA SER A 172 1.08 -0.46 -6.25
C SER A 172 0.33 -1.16 -5.12
N ALA A 173 -0.20 -2.35 -5.36
CA ALA A 173 -0.87 -3.16 -4.33
C ALA A 173 0.09 -3.53 -3.19
N LEU A 174 1.34 -3.88 -3.51
CA LEU A 174 2.36 -4.21 -2.51
C LEU A 174 2.77 -2.96 -1.70
N VAL A 175 2.81 -1.79 -2.34
CA VAL A 175 3.07 -0.52 -1.63
C VAL A 175 1.92 -0.17 -0.70
N VAL A 176 0.66 -0.22 -1.17
CA VAL A 176 -0.52 0.11 -0.37
C VAL A 176 -0.72 -0.87 0.80
N SER A 177 -0.34 -2.14 0.65
CA SER A 177 -0.37 -3.12 1.75
C SER A 177 0.83 -3.03 2.71
N GLY A 178 1.83 -2.20 2.39
CA GLY A 178 3.06 -2.02 3.18
C GLY A 178 4.05 -3.18 3.08
N VAL A 179 3.98 -3.95 2.02
CA VAL A 179 4.97 -4.99 1.69
C VAL A 179 6.22 -4.34 1.09
N LEU A 180 6.04 -3.35 0.21
CA LEU A 180 7.09 -2.54 -0.39
C LEU A 180 6.93 -1.07 -0.01
N THR A 181 8.03 -0.32 -0.10
CA THR A 181 8.01 1.14 -0.19
C THR A 181 7.79 1.58 -1.63
N GLY A 182 7.45 2.85 -1.86
CA GLY A 182 7.35 3.39 -3.21
C GLY A 182 8.68 3.31 -3.98
N ALA A 183 9.80 3.59 -3.30
CA ALA A 183 11.14 3.49 -3.90
C ALA A 183 11.47 2.06 -4.34
N GLU A 184 11.18 1.05 -3.50
CA GLU A 184 11.37 -0.38 -3.84
C GLU A 184 10.47 -0.85 -4.98
N ALA A 185 9.31 -0.22 -5.16
CA ALA A 185 8.42 -0.44 -6.30
C ALA A 185 8.88 0.31 -7.57
N GLY A 186 9.98 1.07 -7.51
CA GLY A 186 10.51 1.88 -8.61
C GLY A 186 9.73 3.18 -8.85
N TRP A 187 9.00 3.68 -7.85
CA TRP A 187 8.30 4.94 -7.98
C TRP A 187 9.26 6.12 -7.97
N ASP A 188 9.01 7.06 -8.85
CA ASP A 188 9.69 8.34 -8.81
C ASP A 188 9.33 9.07 -7.50
N PRO A 189 10.33 9.47 -6.68
CA PRO A 189 10.09 10.16 -5.42
C PRO A 189 9.32 11.48 -5.57
N GLU A 190 9.34 12.09 -6.76
CA GLU A 190 8.61 13.33 -7.04
C GLU A 190 7.27 13.12 -7.74
N CYS A 191 6.78 11.89 -7.85
CA CYS A 191 5.58 11.60 -8.64
C CYS A 191 4.34 12.35 -8.15
N ARG A 192 4.17 12.55 -6.84
CA ARG A 192 3.03 13.26 -6.24
C ARG A 192 3.08 14.76 -6.52
N ALA A 193 4.24 15.39 -6.27
CA ALA A 193 4.45 16.81 -6.57
C ALA A 193 4.32 17.09 -8.07
N ARG A 194 4.90 16.24 -8.92
CA ARG A 194 4.76 16.34 -10.36
C ARG A 194 3.29 16.26 -10.80
N TRP A 195 2.51 15.33 -10.24
CA TRP A 195 1.09 15.22 -10.53
C TRP A 195 0.34 16.51 -10.14
N LEU A 196 0.56 17.03 -8.93
CA LEU A 196 -0.03 18.30 -8.47
C LEU A 196 0.31 19.46 -9.38
N ASN A 197 1.55 19.53 -9.87
CA ASN A 197 2.02 20.61 -10.74
C ASN A 197 1.51 20.51 -12.18
N THR A 198 1.19 19.32 -12.68
CA THR A 198 0.85 19.08 -14.09
C THR A 198 -0.62 18.80 -14.35
N VAL A 199 -1.36 18.28 -13.37
CA VAL A 199 -2.80 17.98 -13.53
C VAL A 199 -3.57 19.28 -13.86
N PRO A 200 -4.59 19.24 -14.75
CA PRO A 200 -5.46 20.38 -15.01
C PRO A 200 -6.09 20.92 -13.70
N LEU A 201 -6.06 22.24 -13.51
CA LEU A 201 -6.55 22.87 -12.27
C LEU A 201 -8.01 22.48 -11.97
N GLY A 202 -8.85 22.37 -12.99
CA GLY A 202 -10.25 21.93 -12.83
C GLY A 202 -10.36 20.52 -12.25
N GLN A 203 -9.48 19.60 -12.67
CA GLN A 203 -9.43 18.24 -12.11
C GLN A 203 -8.91 18.24 -10.66
N LEU A 204 -7.91 19.07 -10.36
CA LEU A 204 -7.38 19.23 -9.00
C LEU A 204 -8.45 19.78 -8.05
N LEU A 205 -9.21 20.79 -8.48
CA LEU A 205 -10.33 21.34 -7.69
C LEU A 205 -11.42 20.31 -7.44
N ALA A 206 -11.81 19.54 -8.47
CA ALA A 206 -12.83 18.49 -8.34
C ALA A 206 -12.38 17.39 -7.34
N GLU A 207 -11.11 17.00 -7.38
CA GLU A 207 -10.56 16.03 -6.41
C GLU A 207 -10.54 16.60 -4.99
N SER A 208 -10.13 17.85 -4.81
CA SER A 208 -10.12 18.54 -3.53
C SER A 208 -11.53 18.66 -2.94
N GLU A 209 -12.51 19.01 -3.76
CA GLU A 209 -13.92 19.05 -3.36
C GLU A 209 -14.42 17.67 -2.89
N LYS A 210 -14.12 16.60 -3.64
CA LYS A 210 -14.47 15.23 -3.27
C LYS A 210 -13.90 14.87 -1.90
N ARG A 211 -12.61 15.17 -1.65
CA ARG A 211 -11.95 14.88 -0.37
C ARG A 211 -12.54 15.67 0.78
N LEU A 212 -12.84 16.95 0.59
CA LEU A 212 -13.49 17.79 1.60
C LEU A 212 -14.89 17.26 1.96
N ARG A 213 -15.67 16.81 0.97
CA ARG A 213 -16.98 16.19 1.23
C ARG A 213 -16.84 14.91 2.07
N GLU A 214 -15.81 14.10 1.83
CA GLU A 214 -15.53 12.87 2.62
C GLU A 214 -15.17 13.22 4.06
N VAL A 215 -14.29 14.19 4.28
CA VAL A 215 -13.93 14.69 5.61
C VAL A 215 -15.15 15.25 6.33
N GLY A 216 -15.96 16.06 5.66
CA GLY A 216 -17.19 16.62 6.24
C GLY A 216 -18.21 15.55 6.67
N LYS A 217 -18.29 14.41 5.95
CA LYS A 217 -19.10 13.26 6.39
C LYS A 217 -18.56 12.62 7.66
N GLN A 218 -17.23 12.48 7.75
CA GLN A 218 -16.58 11.89 8.93
C GLN A 218 -16.77 12.76 10.17
N VAL A 219 -16.57 14.08 10.05
CA VAL A 219 -16.77 15.04 11.14
C VAL A 219 -18.21 14.97 11.66
N ARG A 220 -19.20 15.07 10.79
CA ARG A 220 -20.62 14.96 11.19
C ARG A 220 -20.95 13.64 11.88
N SER A 221 -20.34 12.54 11.44
CA SER A 221 -20.52 11.24 12.10
C SER A 221 -19.96 11.21 13.51
N LEU A 222 -18.81 11.86 13.74
CA LEU A 222 -18.21 11.98 15.07
C LEU A 222 -19.04 12.88 16.00
N GLU A 223 -19.47 14.05 15.53
CA GLU A 223 -20.33 14.97 16.27
C GLU A 223 -21.65 14.31 16.68
N THR A 224 -22.25 13.54 15.76
CA THR A 224 -23.49 12.77 16.06
C THR A 224 -23.25 11.73 17.14
N PHE A 225 -22.09 11.04 17.13
CA PHE A 225 -21.73 10.04 18.11
C PHE A 225 -21.48 10.67 19.49
N GLU A 226 -20.77 11.77 19.56
CA GLU A 226 -20.50 12.53 20.82
C GLU A 226 -21.80 13.04 21.45
N ASN A 227 -22.74 13.56 20.64
CA ASN A 227 -24.05 14.02 21.11
C ASN A 227 -24.97 12.91 21.63
N HIS A 228 -24.68 11.64 21.34
CA HIS A 228 -25.45 10.48 21.86
C HIS A 228 -24.84 9.88 23.13
N LEU A 229 -23.63 10.27 23.52
CA LEU A 229 -22.93 9.78 24.70
C LEU A 229 -23.02 10.76 25.89
N GLY A 230 -23.51 11.98 25.69
CA GLY A 230 -23.76 12.98 26.73
C GLY A 230 -25.23 13.06 27.09
#